data_e797cbb13850cc01a2752f311382517e
#
_entry.id   e797cbb13850cc01a2752f311382517e
#
_cell.length_a   1.000
_cell.length_b   1.000
_cell.length_c   1.000
_cell.angle_alpha   90.00
_cell.angle_beta   90.00
_cell.angle_gamma   90.00
#
_symmetry.space_group_name_H-M   'P 1'
#
loop_
_entity.id
_entity.type
_entity.pdbx_description
1 polymer ?
#
loop_
_entity_poly.entity_id
_entity_poly.type
_entity_poly.pdbx_seq_one_letter_code
_entity_poly.pdbx_strand_id
1 'polypeptide(L)'
;MILRMIHLDPDFAKLTLRQRETALRCLYIITKHGQENRDSGITQIKLVHAIGSTLLGVELLEDHAKIKEEEIVILRNEMRWVDESTRHRLFQLFTLVELILDSMTEETTQTLRTIAESLNVRDQFIDIAREYSQGAYGIAASDLARKGYMGDPEIVKRGSNNMRVNKILTDPFETDEDDPLLLRQWKDLENCESGTLGRNIWEYYQGRGFIFTGQKGSVNPTIAQHDWIHVLCDYNTTIEGELEVFSFIGSAIPDIKGFSFLIAIVSLFETGRLESWGGGVLNADKGHLDLPGMPERVADAIRRGRICNQDVMYGIDYFKFKDRKIEDVRL
;
A
#
# COMPACT_ATOMS: atom_id res chain seq x y z
N MET A 1 -5.03 -33.38 7.15
CA MET A 1 -5.33 -32.25 6.28
C MET A 1 -5.78 -31.11 7.20
N ILE A 2 -4.84 -30.29 7.66
CA ILE A 2 -5.14 -29.13 8.50
C ILE A 2 -5.74 -28.10 7.54
N LEU A 3 -7.04 -27.86 7.64
CA LEU A 3 -7.66 -26.66 7.02
C LEU A 3 -6.90 -25.46 7.60
N ARG A 4 -6.01 -24.84 6.81
CA ARG A 4 -5.60 -23.47 7.07
C ARG A 4 -6.89 -22.66 7.04
N MET A 5 -7.36 -22.20 8.19
CA MET A 5 -8.38 -21.16 8.22
C MET A 5 -7.75 -19.97 7.49
N ILE A 6 -8.19 -19.75 6.26
CA ILE A 6 -7.84 -18.56 5.50
C ILE A 6 -8.50 -17.43 6.29
N HIS A 7 -7.70 -16.66 7.02
CA HIS A 7 -8.18 -15.44 7.64
C HIS A 7 -8.42 -14.44 6.53
N LEU A 8 -9.67 -14.31 6.11
CA LEU A 8 -10.10 -13.31 5.14
C LEU A 8 -9.74 -11.91 5.63
N ASP A 9 -9.66 -10.97 4.70
CA ASP A 9 -9.62 -9.56 5.02
C ASP A 9 -10.79 -9.21 5.97
N PRO A 10 -10.52 -8.56 7.12
CA PRO A 10 -11.56 -8.32 8.14
C PRO A 10 -12.76 -7.50 7.66
N ASP A 11 -12.57 -6.60 6.70
CA ASP A 11 -13.66 -5.80 6.15
C ASP A 11 -14.51 -6.64 5.20
N PHE A 12 -13.87 -7.44 4.34
CA PHE A 12 -14.59 -8.25 3.37
C PHE A 12 -15.16 -9.54 3.97
N ALA A 13 -14.66 -10.00 5.11
CA ALA A 13 -15.28 -11.08 5.86
C ALA A 13 -16.71 -10.75 6.36
N LYS A 14 -17.06 -9.45 6.48
CA LYS A 14 -18.41 -8.98 6.82
C LYS A 14 -19.40 -9.11 5.66
N LEU A 15 -18.90 -9.24 4.43
CA LEU A 15 -19.72 -9.35 3.23
C LEU A 15 -20.27 -10.78 3.07
N THR A 16 -21.49 -10.89 2.56
CA THR A 16 -22.05 -12.18 2.15
C THR A 16 -21.24 -12.77 0.98
N LEU A 17 -21.34 -14.08 0.78
CA LEU A 17 -20.69 -14.72 -0.38
C LEU A 17 -21.12 -14.05 -1.70
N ARG A 18 -22.39 -13.78 -1.87
CA ARG A 18 -22.93 -13.12 -3.07
C ARG A 18 -22.34 -11.73 -3.29
N GLN A 19 -22.19 -10.94 -2.23
CA GLN A 19 -21.56 -9.62 -2.31
C GLN A 19 -20.09 -9.71 -2.74
N ARG A 20 -19.35 -10.68 -2.21
CA ARG A 20 -17.94 -10.91 -2.57
C ARG A 20 -17.80 -11.41 -4.01
N GLU A 21 -18.66 -12.31 -4.45
CA GLU A 21 -18.69 -12.79 -5.84
C GLU A 21 -19.04 -11.67 -6.82
N THR A 22 -20.04 -10.83 -6.50
CA THR A 22 -20.39 -9.66 -7.31
C THR A 22 -19.24 -8.67 -7.39
N ALA A 23 -18.56 -8.40 -6.27
CA ALA A 23 -17.36 -7.54 -6.26
C ALA A 23 -16.26 -8.09 -7.17
N LEU A 24 -15.98 -9.39 -7.08
CA LEU A 24 -14.96 -10.04 -7.92
C LEU A 24 -15.34 -9.99 -9.43
N ARG A 25 -16.61 -10.22 -9.77
CA ARG A 25 -17.09 -10.08 -11.15
C ARG A 25 -16.86 -8.67 -11.68
N CYS A 26 -17.17 -7.64 -10.87
CA CYS A 26 -16.94 -6.25 -11.27
C CYS A 26 -15.44 -5.94 -11.41
N LEU A 27 -14.55 -6.52 -10.57
CA LEU A 27 -13.10 -6.41 -10.75
C LEU A 27 -12.65 -7.00 -12.10
N TYR A 28 -13.23 -8.13 -12.53
CA TYR A 28 -12.95 -8.66 -13.87
C TYR A 28 -13.50 -7.79 -15.01
N ILE A 29 -14.60 -7.05 -14.81
CA ILE A 29 -15.08 -6.11 -15.83
C ILE A 29 -14.03 -5.07 -16.16
N ILE A 30 -13.39 -4.49 -15.12
CA ILE A 30 -12.40 -3.45 -15.35
C ILE A 30 -11.14 -3.97 -16.03
N THR A 31 -10.81 -5.26 -15.92
CA THR A 31 -9.64 -5.80 -16.65
C THR A 31 -9.84 -5.81 -18.17
N LYS A 32 -11.07 -5.59 -18.66
CA LYS A 32 -11.32 -5.50 -20.10
C LYS A 32 -10.64 -4.31 -20.76
N HIS A 33 -10.42 -3.23 -20.04
CA HIS A 33 -9.69 -2.05 -20.50
C HIS A 33 -8.21 -2.34 -20.80
N GLY A 34 -7.62 -3.33 -20.11
CA GLY A 34 -6.23 -3.75 -20.32
C GLY A 34 -6.02 -4.70 -21.50
N GLN A 35 -7.11 -5.19 -22.14
CA GLN A 35 -6.98 -6.20 -23.20
C GLN A 35 -6.32 -5.69 -24.48
N GLU A 36 -6.31 -4.40 -24.71
CA GLU A 36 -5.59 -3.77 -25.83
C GLU A 36 -4.08 -3.75 -25.61
N ASN A 37 -3.62 -3.71 -24.36
CA ASN A 37 -2.22 -3.86 -23.97
C ASN A 37 -2.02 -5.22 -23.29
N ARG A 38 -1.51 -6.20 -24.06
CA ARG A 38 -1.48 -7.61 -23.64
C ARG A 38 -0.76 -7.86 -22.32
N ASP A 39 0.35 -7.16 -22.05
CA ASP A 39 1.17 -7.45 -20.88
C ASP A 39 0.53 -6.92 -19.60
N SER A 40 0.15 -5.65 -19.53
CA SER A 40 -0.51 -5.09 -18.35
C SER A 40 -1.90 -5.69 -18.09
N GLY A 41 -2.63 -6.08 -19.15
CA GLY A 41 -3.91 -6.79 -19.01
C GLY A 41 -3.76 -8.17 -18.36
N ILE A 42 -2.68 -8.89 -18.63
CA ILE A 42 -2.38 -10.17 -17.98
C ILE A 42 -2.08 -9.93 -16.49
N THR A 43 -1.30 -8.92 -16.14
CA THR A 43 -0.98 -8.55 -14.76
C THR A 43 -2.22 -8.14 -13.98
N GLN A 44 -3.15 -7.39 -14.60
CA GLN A 44 -4.45 -7.08 -13.99
C GLN A 44 -5.25 -8.35 -13.65
N ILE A 45 -5.34 -9.30 -14.58
CA ILE A 45 -6.09 -10.56 -14.36
C ILE A 45 -5.45 -11.35 -13.20
N LYS A 46 -4.12 -11.47 -13.16
CA LYS A 46 -3.40 -12.13 -12.06
C LYS A 46 -3.69 -11.45 -10.72
N LEU A 47 -3.66 -10.11 -10.68
CA LEU A 47 -3.95 -9.34 -9.47
C LEU A 47 -5.40 -9.52 -9.03
N VAL A 48 -6.37 -9.47 -9.93
CA VAL A 48 -7.78 -9.72 -9.62
C VAL A 48 -8.00 -11.14 -9.08
N HIS A 49 -7.31 -12.13 -9.66
CA HIS A 49 -7.35 -13.50 -9.15
C HIS A 49 -6.80 -13.60 -7.71
N ALA A 50 -5.65 -12.96 -7.45
CA ALA A 50 -5.05 -12.90 -6.12
C ALA A 50 -5.95 -12.16 -5.10
N ILE A 51 -6.58 -11.05 -5.50
CA ILE A 51 -7.56 -10.32 -4.69
C ILE A 51 -8.76 -11.23 -4.38
N GLY A 52 -9.29 -11.94 -5.38
CA GLY A 52 -10.41 -12.87 -5.22
C GLY A 52 -10.11 -13.92 -4.15
N SER A 53 -9.03 -14.67 -4.33
CA SER A 53 -8.66 -15.78 -3.45
C SER A 53 -8.20 -15.32 -2.06
N THR A 54 -7.41 -14.25 -1.97
CA THR A 54 -6.74 -13.85 -0.72
C THR A 54 -7.58 -12.88 0.12
N LEU A 55 -8.23 -11.90 -0.51
CA LEU A 55 -8.97 -10.85 0.21
C LEU A 55 -10.47 -11.15 0.28
N LEU A 56 -11.08 -11.54 -0.85
CA LEU A 56 -12.51 -11.80 -0.92
C LEU A 56 -12.86 -13.24 -0.54
N GLY A 57 -11.90 -14.17 -0.58
CA GLY A 57 -12.11 -15.59 -0.29
C GLY A 57 -13.09 -16.24 -1.27
N VAL A 58 -13.05 -15.84 -2.53
CA VAL A 58 -13.87 -16.37 -3.62
C VAL A 58 -13.04 -16.55 -4.89
N GLU A 59 -13.40 -17.55 -5.66
CA GLU A 59 -12.84 -17.82 -6.98
C GLU A 59 -14.01 -17.99 -7.95
N LEU A 60 -13.88 -17.42 -9.16
CA LEU A 60 -14.85 -17.63 -10.21
C LEU A 60 -14.42 -18.80 -11.10
N LEU A 61 -15.29 -19.80 -11.22
CA LEU A 61 -15.09 -20.96 -12.10
C LEU A 61 -15.54 -20.69 -13.55
N GLU A 62 -16.24 -19.58 -13.75
CA GLU A 62 -16.73 -19.18 -15.09
C GLU A 62 -15.67 -18.39 -15.86
N ASP A 63 -15.82 -18.40 -17.18
CA ASP A 63 -15.02 -17.59 -18.08
C ASP A 63 -15.30 -16.09 -17.82
N HIS A 64 -14.34 -15.38 -17.25
CA HIS A 64 -14.47 -13.96 -16.91
C HIS A 64 -14.75 -13.06 -18.12
N ALA A 65 -14.37 -13.48 -19.34
CA ALA A 65 -14.71 -12.74 -20.57
C ALA A 65 -16.22 -12.63 -20.81
N LYS A 66 -17.02 -13.53 -20.22
CA LYS A 66 -18.48 -13.53 -20.34
C LYS A 66 -19.20 -12.66 -19.32
N ILE A 67 -18.49 -12.14 -18.30
CA ILE A 67 -19.07 -11.25 -17.30
C ILE A 67 -19.49 -9.95 -17.99
N LYS A 68 -20.71 -9.50 -17.73
CA LYS A 68 -21.30 -8.34 -18.40
C LYS A 68 -21.31 -7.11 -17.47
N GLU A 69 -21.36 -5.92 -18.05
CA GLU A 69 -21.37 -4.65 -17.33
C GLU A 69 -22.61 -4.46 -16.43
N GLU A 70 -23.69 -5.19 -16.69
CA GLU A 70 -24.87 -5.20 -15.82
C GLU A 70 -24.54 -5.62 -14.37
N GLU A 71 -23.43 -6.31 -14.14
CA GLU A 71 -22.96 -6.63 -12.79
C GLU A 71 -22.68 -5.39 -11.94
N ILE A 72 -22.34 -4.25 -12.54
CA ILE A 72 -22.16 -2.97 -11.82
C ILE A 72 -23.49 -2.49 -11.21
N VAL A 73 -24.60 -2.73 -11.88
CA VAL A 73 -25.93 -2.43 -11.32
C VAL A 73 -26.26 -3.37 -10.17
N ILE A 74 -25.87 -4.64 -10.28
CA ILE A 74 -26.02 -5.63 -9.22
C ILE A 74 -25.14 -5.21 -8.01
N LEU A 75 -23.89 -4.80 -8.24
CA LEU A 75 -22.99 -4.29 -7.21
C LEU A 75 -23.63 -3.17 -6.38
N ARG A 76 -24.26 -2.18 -7.04
CA ARG A 76 -24.98 -1.08 -6.38
C ARG A 76 -26.05 -1.58 -5.41
N ASN A 77 -26.83 -2.56 -5.85
CA ASN A 77 -27.91 -3.11 -5.05
C ASN A 77 -27.39 -3.95 -3.86
N GLU A 78 -26.40 -4.79 -4.11
CA GLU A 78 -25.80 -5.66 -3.10
C GLU A 78 -25.04 -4.86 -2.03
N MET A 79 -24.38 -3.74 -2.40
CA MET A 79 -23.59 -2.92 -1.49
C MET A 79 -24.37 -1.83 -0.77
N ARG A 80 -25.65 -1.67 -1.05
CA ARG A 80 -26.51 -0.58 -0.53
C ARG A 80 -26.48 -0.47 0.99
N TRP A 81 -26.41 -1.58 1.71
CA TRP A 81 -26.47 -1.65 3.16
C TRP A 81 -25.12 -1.98 3.83
N VAL A 82 -24.09 -2.08 3.06
CA VAL A 82 -22.71 -2.26 3.55
C VAL A 82 -22.22 -0.92 4.10
N ASP A 83 -21.47 -0.94 5.20
CA ASP A 83 -20.90 0.27 5.78
C ASP A 83 -19.97 1.00 4.81
N GLU A 84 -19.85 2.32 5.01
CA GLU A 84 -19.09 3.19 4.09
C GLU A 84 -17.62 2.82 4.05
N SER A 85 -17.02 2.45 5.18
CA SER A 85 -15.60 2.08 5.25
C SER A 85 -15.32 0.85 4.39
N THR A 86 -16.14 -0.20 4.50
CA THR A 86 -16.00 -1.42 3.69
C THR A 86 -16.20 -1.11 2.19
N ARG A 87 -17.18 -0.29 1.83
CA ARG A 87 -17.39 0.13 0.43
C ARG A 87 -16.21 0.94 -0.11
N HIS A 88 -15.63 1.80 0.72
CA HIS A 88 -14.46 2.60 0.36
C HIS A 88 -13.23 1.71 0.14
N ARG A 89 -12.98 0.76 1.05
CA ARG A 89 -11.90 -0.20 0.90
C ARG A 89 -12.06 -1.06 -0.35
N LEU A 90 -13.29 -1.46 -0.67
CA LEU A 90 -13.57 -2.16 -1.92
C LEU A 90 -13.25 -1.27 -3.13
N PHE A 91 -13.64 0.01 -3.11
CA PHE A 91 -13.31 0.96 -4.17
C PHE A 91 -11.80 1.11 -4.37
N GLN A 92 -11.01 1.11 -3.30
CA GLN A 92 -9.55 1.14 -3.39
C GLN A 92 -8.97 -0.05 -4.16
N LEU A 93 -9.58 -1.25 -4.08
CA LEU A 93 -9.16 -2.40 -4.89
C LEU A 93 -9.44 -2.17 -6.40
N PHE A 94 -10.59 -1.59 -6.74
CA PHE A 94 -10.87 -1.20 -8.13
C PHE A 94 -9.85 -0.20 -8.64
N THR A 95 -9.54 0.81 -7.84
CA THR A 95 -8.53 1.82 -8.19
C THR A 95 -7.16 1.18 -8.38
N LEU A 96 -6.74 0.27 -7.51
CA LEU A 96 -5.47 -0.44 -7.63
C LEU A 96 -5.38 -1.19 -8.96
N VAL A 97 -6.40 -1.98 -9.30
CA VAL A 97 -6.41 -2.79 -10.53
C VAL A 97 -6.35 -1.92 -11.79
N GLU A 98 -6.97 -0.73 -11.79
CA GLU A 98 -6.86 0.19 -12.92
C GLU A 98 -5.51 0.92 -12.98
N LEU A 99 -4.95 1.30 -11.84
CA LEU A 99 -3.70 2.07 -11.79
C LEU A 99 -2.47 1.28 -12.26
N ILE A 100 -2.53 -0.04 -12.30
CA ILE A 100 -1.41 -0.86 -12.80
C ILE A 100 -1.33 -0.91 -14.33
N LEU A 101 -2.32 -0.38 -15.06
CA LEU A 101 -2.24 -0.28 -16.52
C LEU A 101 -1.14 0.69 -16.96
N ASP A 102 -0.33 0.29 -17.94
CA ASP A 102 0.68 1.15 -18.55
C ASP A 102 0.10 2.42 -19.16
N SER A 103 -1.06 2.34 -19.77
CA SER A 103 -1.80 3.49 -20.29
C SER A 103 -3.21 3.51 -19.73
N MET A 104 -3.52 4.52 -18.95
CA MET A 104 -4.88 4.81 -18.53
C MET A 104 -5.57 5.66 -19.57
N THR A 105 -6.79 5.33 -19.90
CA THR A 105 -7.64 6.10 -20.82
C THR A 105 -8.70 6.89 -20.06
N GLU A 106 -9.37 7.82 -20.74
CA GLU A 106 -10.52 8.51 -20.17
C GLU A 106 -11.67 7.54 -19.87
N GLU A 107 -11.82 6.48 -20.67
CA GLU A 107 -12.79 5.42 -20.45
C GLU A 107 -12.52 4.68 -19.13
N THR A 108 -11.26 4.33 -18.85
CA THR A 108 -10.82 3.76 -17.57
C THR A 108 -11.25 4.62 -16.39
N THR A 109 -10.98 5.92 -16.48
CA THR A 109 -11.38 6.88 -15.42
C THR A 109 -12.89 7.00 -15.28
N GLN A 110 -13.64 6.95 -16.38
CA GLN A 110 -15.10 6.98 -16.35
C GLN A 110 -15.68 5.72 -15.70
N THR A 111 -15.09 4.57 -15.95
CA THR A 111 -15.49 3.31 -15.30
C THR A 111 -15.25 3.38 -13.79
N LEU A 112 -14.11 3.88 -13.33
CA LEU A 112 -13.87 4.11 -11.90
C LEU A 112 -14.92 5.04 -11.27
N ARG A 113 -15.33 6.12 -11.94
CA ARG A 113 -16.42 6.98 -11.48
C ARG A 113 -17.73 6.22 -11.35
N THR A 114 -18.09 5.43 -12.33
CA THR A 114 -19.32 4.62 -12.32
C THR A 114 -19.31 3.62 -11.15
N ILE A 115 -18.16 3.00 -10.87
CA ILE A 115 -17.97 2.12 -9.71
C ILE A 115 -18.12 2.91 -8.41
N ALA A 116 -17.46 4.07 -8.28
CA ALA A 116 -17.56 4.93 -7.08
C ALA A 116 -19.01 5.35 -6.80
N GLU A 117 -19.74 5.76 -7.84
CA GLU A 117 -21.17 6.08 -7.74
C GLU A 117 -22.00 4.86 -7.33
N SER A 118 -21.71 3.68 -7.86
CA SER A 118 -22.39 2.43 -7.54
C SER A 118 -22.14 2.00 -6.10
N LEU A 119 -20.93 2.23 -5.60
CA LEU A 119 -20.56 2.01 -4.19
C LEU A 119 -20.99 3.16 -3.27
N ASN A 120 -21.47 4.28 -3.81
CA ASN A 120 -21.76 5.52 -3.09
C ASN A 120 -20.55 5.95 -2.22
N VAL A 121 -19.38 6.06 -2.84
CA VAL A 121 -18.15 6.55 -2.22
C VAL A 121 -17.62 7.77 -2.97
N ARG A 122 -16.91 8.63 -2.23
CA ARG A 122 -16.17 9.75 -2.79
C ARG A 122 -14.70 9.55 -2.42
N ASP A 123 -13.85 9.50 -3.42
CA ASP A 123 -12.42 9.25 -3.24
C ASP A 123 -11.58 10.18 -4.12
N GLN A 124 -10.56 10.77 -3.52
CA GLN A 124 -9.62 11.68 -4.20
C GLN A 124 -8.78 10.99 -5.27
N PHE A 125 -8.60 9.66 -5.18
CA PHE A 125 -7.81 8.91 -6.15
C PHE A 125 -8.47 8.84 -7.54
N ILE A 126 -9.77 9.15 -7.67
CA ILE A 126 -10.42 9.36 -8.96
C ILE A 126 -9.79 10.53 -9.71
N ASP A 127 -9.42 11.61 -9.00
CA ASP A 127 -8.75 12.76 -9.62
C ASP A 127 -7.34 12.39 -10.07
N ILE A 128 -6.61 11.62 -9.28
CA ILE A 128 -5.27 11.13 -9.63
C ILE A 128 -5.35 10.19 -10.86
N ALA A 129 -6.33 9.30 -10.91
CA ALA A 129 -6.57 8.46 -12.07
C ALA A 129 -6.85 9.28 -13.34
N ARG A 130 -7.66 10.34 -13.24
CA ARG A 130 -7.91 11.27 -14.34
C ARG A 130 -6.64 11.98 -14.78
N GLU A 131 -5.83 12.45 -13.86
CA GLU A 131 -4.56 13.14 -14.15
C GLU A 131 -3.60 12.19 -14.88
N TYR A 132 -3.55 10.93 -14.45
CA TYR A 132 -2.78 9.89 -15.15
C TYR A 132 -3.29 9.63 -16.56
N SER A 133 -4.61 9.57 -16.77
CA SER A 133 -5.19 9.36 -18.11
C SER A 133 -4.91 10.53 -19.07
N GLN A 134 -4.68 11.72 -18.53
CA GLN A 134 -4.32 12.92 -19.29
C GLN A 134 -2.80 13.09 -19.46
N GLY A 135 -1.98 12.17 -18.95
CA GLY A 135 -0.52 12.30 -18.97
C GLY A 135 0.03 13.37 -18.02
N ALA A 136 -0.79 13.88 -17.09
CA ALA A 136 -0.42 14.97 -16.17
C ALA A 136 0.29 14.41 -14.92
N TYR A 137 1.31 13.58 -15.11
CA TYR A 137 1.97 12.81 -14.03
C TYR A 137 2.55 13.70 -12.92
N GLY A 138 3.13 14.85 -13.25
CA GLY A 138 3.66 15.79 -12.25
C GLY A 138 2.57 16.40 -11.36
N ILE A 139 1.36 16.63 -11.92
CA ILE A 139 0.21 17.10 -11.14
C ILE A 139 -0.28 15.97 -10.24
N ALA A 140 -0.44 14.78 -10.78
CA ALA A 140 -0.85 13.60 -10.03
C ALA A 140 0.10 13.28 -8.85
N ALA A 141 1.42 13.35 -9.06
CA ALA A 141 2.41 13.18 -8.01
C ALA A 141 2.28 14.26 -6.92
N SER A 142 2.08 15.53 -7.31
CA SER A 142 1.89 16.64 -6.38
C SER A 142 0.59 16.52 -5.58
N ASP A 143 -0.48 16.06 -6.21
CA ASP A 143 -1.78 15.85 -5.55
C ASP A 143 -1.73 14.63 -4.62
N LEU A 144 -1.06 13.56 -5.03
CA LEU A 144 -0.81 12.40 -4.17
C LEU A 144 -0.03 12.78 -2.91
N ALA A 145 1.02 13.61 -3.04
CA ALA A 145 1.80 14.09 -1.91
C ALA A 145 0.98 14.98 -0.97
N ARG A 146 0.18 15.92 -1.50
CA ARG A 146 -0.58 16.89 -0.70
C ARG A 146 -1.85 16.31 -0.07
N LYS A 147 -2.58 15.48 -0.82
CA LYS A 147 -3.88 14.94 -0.40
C LYS A 147 -3.76 13.56 0.25
N GLY A 148 -2.62 12.88 0.08
CA GLY A 148 -2.33 11.59 0.68
C GLY A 148 -2.02 11.67 2.17
N TYR A 149 -1.68 10.54 2.74
CA TYR A 149 -1.39 10.39 4.16
C TYR A 149 -0.27 11.33 4.64
N MET A 150 0.83 11.43 3.90
CA MET A 150 2.00 12.25 4.27
C MET A 150 1.75 13.76 4.11
N GLY A 151 0.71 14.17 3.41
CA GLY A 151 0.35 15.58 3.23
C GLY A 151 -0.53 16.14 4.36
N ASP A 152 -1.01 15.32 5.30
CA ASP A 152 -1.86 15.76 6.40
C ASP A 152 -1.02 16.34 7.56
N PRO A 153 -1.17 17.65 7.89
CA PRO A 153 -0.33 18.30 8.90
C PRO A 153 -0.45 17.68 10.31
N GLU A 154 -1.62 17.19 10.69
CA GLU A 154 -1.83 16.58 12.01
C GLU A 154 -1.18 15.19 12.07
N ILE A 155 -1.23 14.44 10.98
CA ILE A 155 -0.55 13.16 10.84
C ILE A 155 0.96 13.37 10.91
N VAL A 156 1.52 14.33 10.15
CA VAL A 156 2.95 14.67 10.13
C VAL A 156 3.44 15.10 11.50
N LYS A 157 2.69 15.95 12.21
CA LYS A 157 3.02 16.40 13.56
C LYS A 157 3.08 15.23 14.55
N ARG A 158 2.10 14.32 14.49
CA ARG A 158 2.11 13.11 15.31
C ARG A 158 3.33 12.23 15.01
N GLY A 159 3.62 12.04 13.72
CA GLY A 159 4.78 11.27 13.27
C GLY A 159 6.09 11.84 13.77
N SER A 160 6.29 13.15 13.67
CA SER A 160 7.50 13.82 14.19
C SER A 160 7.74 13.52 15.67
N ASN A 161 6.69 13.53 16.48
CA ASN A 161 6.78 13.19 17.91
C ASN A 161 7.14 11.72 18.14
N ASN A 162 6.51 10.81 17.41
CA ASN A 162 6.73 9.36 17.57
C ASN A 162 8.11 8.92 17.05
N MET A 163 8.60 9.54 16.00
CA MET A 163 9.96 9.33 15.48
C MET A 163 11.03 10.10 16.27
N ARG A 164 10.62 10.87 17.30
CA ARG A 164 11.51 11.61 18.22
C ARG A 164 12.40 12.64 17.52
N VAL A 165 11.94 13.20 16.41
CA VAL A 165 12.65 14.27 15.72
C VAL A 165 12.34 15.62 16.35
N ASN A 166 13.35 16.52 16.39
CA ASN A 166 13.26 17.83 17.04
C ASN A 166 12.54 18.88 16.18
N LYS A 167 12.27 18.57 14.91
CA LYS A 167 11.57 19.45 13.97
C LYS A 167 10.42 18.72 13.31
N ILE A 168 9.43 19.45 12.83
CA ILE A 168 8.35 18.87 12.02
C ILE A 168 8.97 18.32 10.74
N LEU A 169 8.62 17.08 10.41
CA LEU A 169 9.01 16.45 9.15
C LEU A 169 8.35 17.20 8.00
N THR A 170 9.14 17.86 7.18
CA THR A 170 8.73 18.55 5.96
C THR A 170 9.53 17.99 4.80
N ASP A 171 8.97 18.07 3.61
CA ASP A 171 9.66 17.68 2.39
C ASP A 171 10.19 18.94 1.67
N PRO A 172 11.47 19.00 1.26
CA PRO A 172 12.50 18.00 1.50
C PRO A 172 13.03 18.03 2.94
N PHE A 173 13.27 16.86 3.52
CA PHE A 173 13.93 16.74 4.81
C PHE A 173 15.45 16.91 4.60
N GLU A 174 16.02 17.93 5.22
CA GLU A 174 17.44 18.20 5.12
C GLU A 174 18.24 17.22 5.98
N THR A 175 19.12 16.48 5.35
CA THR A 175 20.05 15.52 6.00
C THR A 175 21.51 15.97 5.91
N ASP A 176 21.74 17.27 5.63
CA ASP A 176 23.09 17.84 5.44
C ASP A 176 23.84 18.05 6.74
N GLU A 177 23.16 17.97 7.87
CA GLU A 177 23.73 18.08 9.21
C GLU A 177 23.38 16.87 10.07
N ASP A 178 24.24 16.61 11.07
CA ASP A 178 23.93 15.61 12.08
C ASP A 178 22.79 16.11 13.01
N ASP A 179 21.84 15.22 13.36
CA ASP A 179 21.01 15.32 14.54
C ASP A 179 21.59 14.40 15.64
N PRO A 180 22.43 14.93 16.56
CA PRO A 180 23.16 14.08 17.51
C PRO A 180 22.26 13.31 18.46
N LEU A 181 21.06 13.82 18.78
CA LEU A 181 20.12 13.15 19.67
C LEU A 181 19.45 11.97 18.97
N LEU A 182 18.99 12.19 17.75
CA LEU A 182 18.38 11.14 16.93
C LEU A 182 19.40 10.06 16.59
N LEU A 183 20.60 10.45 16.14
CA LEU A 183 21.69 9.54 15.83
C LEU A 183 22.07 8.66 17.03
N ARG A 184 22.15 9.25 18.22
CA ARG A 184 22.45 8.50 19.44
C ARG A 184 21.38 7.44 19.70
N GLN A 185 20.10 7.79 19.58
CA GLN A 185 18.99 6.84 19.79
C GLN A 185 19.07 5.63 18.85
N TRP A 186 19.38 5.88 17.56
CA TRP A 186 19.53 4.81 16.59
C TRP A 186 20.77 3.96 16.84
N LYS A 187 21.91 4.56 17.19
CA LYS A 187 23.15 3.81 17.52
C LYS A 187 23.01 3.01 18.82
N ASP A 188 22.28 3.54 19.81
CA ASP A 188 22.06 2.85 21.09
C ASP A 188 21.28 1.53 20.95
N LEU A 189 20.65 1.27 19.79
CA LEU A 189 20.01 -0.01 19.47
C LEU A 189 21.04 -1.18 19.45
N GLU A 190 22.32 -0.90 19.25
CA GLU A 190 23.41 -1.88 19.38
C GLU A 190 23.42 -2.56 20.76
N ASN A 191 23.03 -1.84 21.80
CA ASN A 191 23.05 -2.31 23.17
C ASN A 191 21.81 -3.14 23.56
N CYS A 192 20.83 -3.27 22.65
CA CYS A 192 19.68 -4.13 22.87
C CYS A 192 20.09 -5.60 22.88
N GLU A 193 19.39 -6.41 23.69
CA GLU A 193 19.62 -7.86 23.77
C GLU A 193 19.35 -8.53 22.40
N SER A 194 20.12 -9.56 22.10
CA SER A 194 19.90 -10.37 20.86
C SER A 194 18.47 -10.91 20.79
N GLY A 195 17.88 -10.83 19.57
CA GLY A 195 16.52 -11.25 19.29
C GLY A 195 15.44 -10.24 19.69
N THR A 196 15.82 -9.06 20.22
CA THR A 196 14.86 -7.95 20.44
C THR A 196 14.66 -7.15 19.16
N LEU A 197 13.55 -6.41 19.09
CA LEU A 197 13.23 -5.56 17.94
C LEU A 197 14.35 -4.55 17.65
N GLY A 198 14.86 -3.86 18.69
CA GLY A 198 15.92 -2.88 18.52
C GLY A 198 17.21 -3.50 18.02
N ARG A 199 17.60 -4.69 18.53
CA ARG A 199 18.78 -5.40 18.03
C ARG A 199 18.63 -5.82 16.59
N ASN A 200 17.46 -6.33 16.19
CA ASN A 200 17.20 -6.72 14.80
C ASN A 200 17.26 -5.52 13.84
N ILE A 201 16.75 -4.34 14.22
CA ILE A 201 16.89 -3.10 13.45
C ILE A 201 18.36 -2.69 13.32
N TRP A 202 19.12 -2.73 14.39
CA TRP A 202 20.55 -2.41 14.33
C TRP A 202 21.30 -3.35 13.38
N GLU A 203 21.07 -4.65 13.46
CA GLU A 203 21.64 -5.67 12.57
C GLU A 203 21.18 -5.49 11.12
N TYR A 204 19.92 -5.11 10.90
CA TYR A 204 19.38 -4.77 9.59
C TYR A 204 20.14 -3.62 8.93
N TYR A 205 20.44 -2.54 9.67
CA TYR A 205 21.22 -1.41 9.18
C TYR A 205 22.69 -1.80 8.95
N GLN A 206 23.32 -2.48 9.89
CA GLN A 206 24.72 -2.91 9.76
C GLN A 206 24.92 -3.87 8.59
N GLY A 207 24.05 -4.85 8.44
CA GLY A 207 24.16 -5.85 7.39
C GLY A 207 24.01 -5.29 5.98
N ARG A 208 23.37 -4.12 5.84
CA ARG A 208 23.17 -3.41 4.57
C ARG A 208 24.10 -2.23 4.35
N GLY A 209 24.86 -1.86 5.35
CA GLY A 209 25.71 -0.67 5.31
C GLY A 209 24.92 0.64 5.27
N PHE A 210 23.72 0.65 5.82
CA PHE A 210 22.89 1.85 5.87
C PHE A 210 23.45 2.87 6.87
N ILE A 211 23.36 4.16 6.51
CA ILE A 211 23.72 5.26 7.38
C ILE A 211 22.62 5.41 8.43
N PHE A 212 23.01 5.43 9.71
CA PHE A 212 22.04 5.57 10.80
C PHE A 212 21.29 6.90 10.73
N THR A 213 19.99 6.85 10.93
CA THR A 213 19.12 8.03 10.95
C THR A 213 19.61 9.07 11.97
N GLY A 214 19.67 10.32 11.53
CA GLY A 214 20.25 11.42 12.30
C GLY A 214 21.74 11.67 12.00
N GLN A 215 22.41 10.83 11.24
CA GLN A 215 23.73 11.10 10.71
C GLN A 215 23.60 11.85 9.37
N LYS A 216 24.51 12.78 9.11
CA LYS A 216 24.60 13.46 7.81
C LYS A 216 24.59 12.46 6.65
N GLY A 217 23.73 12.71 5.66
CA GLY A 217 23.55 11.84 4.51
C GLY A 217 22.66 10.63 4.77
N SER A 218 22.06 10.49 5.95
CA SER A 218 21.05 9.46 6.20
C SER A 218 19.74 9.77 5.46
N VAL A 219 18.87 8.77 5.34
CA VAL A 219 17.53 8.97 4.82
C VAL A 219 16.68 9.79 5.79
N ASN A 220 15.62 10.42 5.27
CA ASN A 220 14.61 11.06 6.08
C ASN A 220 14.05 10.09 7.14
N PRO A 221 13.85 10.52 8.40
CA PRO A 221 13.27 9.68 9.45
C PRO A 221 11.95 9.00 9.07
N THR A 222 11.13 9.60 8.22
CA THR A 222 9.92 8.97 7.67
C THR A 222 10.24 7.72 6.85
N ILE A 223 11.29 7.79 6.03
CA ILE A 223 11.76 6.63 5.26
C ILE A 223 12.33 5.58 6.22
N ALA A 224 13.16 5.99 7.18
CA ALA A 224 13.69 5.08 8.19
C ALA A 224 12.58 4.42 9.05
N GLN A 225 11.41 5.04 9.17
CA GLN A 225 10.28 4.48 9.91
C GLN A 225 9.73 3.21 9.25
N HIS A 226 9.73 3.10 7.92
CA HIS A 226 9.28 1.89 7.25
C HIS A 226 10.25 0.70 7.42
N ASP A 227 11.53 0.97 7.74
CA ASP A 227 12.52 -0.09 7.98
C ASP A 227 12.15 -0.97 9.19
N TRP A 228 11.51 -0.39 10.21
CA TRP A 228 10.96 -1.18 11.31
C TRP A 228 9.91 -2.17 10.83
N ILE A 229 9.14 -1.82 9.80
CA ILE A 229 8.09 -2.67 9.26
C ILE A 229 8.69 -3.79 8.41
N HIS A 230 9.77 -3.54 7.65
CA HIS A 230 10.52 -4.60 7.00
C HIS A 230 10.93 -5.68 8.02
N VAL A 231 11.49 -5.28 9.15
CA VAL A 231 11.95 -6.20 10.19
C VAL A 231 10.78 -6.90 10.89
N LEU A 232 9.70 -6.17 11.20
CA LEU A 232 8.51 -6.71 11.89
C LEU A 232 7.72 -7.67 11.02
N CYS A 233 7.61 -7.41 9.71
CA CYS A 233 6.83 -8.21 8.77
C CYS A 233 7.65 -9.27 8.03
N ASP A 234 8.98 -9.24 8.17
CA ASP A 234 9.91 -10.12 7.47
C ASP A 234 9.88 -9.93 5.95
N TYR A 235 9.74 -8.67 5.50
CA TYR A 235 9.86 -8.30 4.10
C TYR A 235 11.31 -7.96 3.78
N ASN A 236 11.79 -8.40 2.60
CA ASN A 236 13.15 -8.06 2.15
C ASN A 236 13.22 -6.62 1.60
N THR A 237 14.43 -6.17 1.24
CA THR A 237 14.72 -4.82 0.70
C THR A 237 14.95 -4.82 -0.81
N THR A 238 14.39 -5.78 -1.53
CA THR A 238 14.29 -5.74 -2.98
C THR A 238 13.06 -4.94 -3.40
N ILE A 239 12.93 -4.61 -4.68
CA ILE A 239 11.75 -3.90 -5.20
C ILE A 239 10.46 -4.67 -4.86
N GLU A 240 10.50 -6.00 -4.92
CA GLU A 240 9.36 -6.85 -4.52
C GLU A 240 9.04 -6.70 -3.04
N GLY A 241 10.06 -6.60 -2.18
CA GLY A 241 9.87 -6.34 -0.75
C GLY A 241 9.33 -4.95 -0.45
N GLU A 242 9.73 -3.94 -1.25
CA GLU A 242 9.15 -2.59 -1.17
C GLU A 242 7.67 -2.60 -1.58
N LEU A 243 7.30 -3.34 -2.63
CA LEU A 243 5.89 -3.52 -3.00
C LEU A 243 5.08 -4.16 -1.86
N GLU A 244 5.63 -5.17 -1.18
CA GLU A 244 4.98 -5.81 -0.04
C GLU A 244 4.85 -4.85 1.15
N VAL A 245 5.95 -4.20 1.56
CA VAL A 245 5.94 -3.36 2.76
C VAL A 245 5.00 -2.17 2.62
N PHE A 246 4.97 -1.52 1.45
CA PHE A 246 4.06 -0.40 1.23
C PHE A 246 2.61 -0.83 0.96
N SER A 247 2.38 -2.02 0.44
CA SER A 247 1.04 -2.64 0.39
C SER A 247 0.51 -2.93 1.80
N PHE A 248 1.36 -3.45 2.68
CA PHE A 248 1.04 -3.64 4.10
C PHE A 248 0.76 -2.30 4.79
N ILE A 249 1.65 -1.31 4.68
CA ILE A 249 1.52 0.01 5.30
C ILE A 249 0.23 0.68 4.86
N GLY A 250 0.01 0.78 3.55
CA GLY A 250 -1.16 1.44 2.97
C GLY A 250 -2.49 0.82 3.40
N SER A 251 -2.47 -0.47 3.74
CA SER A 251 -3.64 -1.22 4.19
C SER A 251 -3.77 -1.27 5.72
N ALA A 252 -2.66 -1.20 6.47
CA ALA A 252 -2.67 -1.22 7.93
C ALA A 252 -3.21 0.09 8.52
N ILE A 253 -2.92 1.22 7.89
CA ILE A 253 -3.38 2.52 8.35
C ILE A 253 -4.91 2.58 8.30
N PRO A 254 -5.60 2.83 9.45
CA PRO A 254 -7.06 2.91 9.49
C PRO A 254 -7.64 4.05 8.64
N ASP A 255 -6.92 5.18 8.54
CA ASP A 255 -7.30 6.29 7.68
C ASP A 255 -7.21 5.88 6.20
N ILE A 256 -8.28 6.16 5.44
CA ILE A 256 -8.35 5.85 4.00
C ILE A 256 -7.21 6.47 3.20
N LYS A 257 -6.63 7.59 3.66
CA LYS A 257 -5.46 8.22 3.05
C LYS A 257 -4.22 7.32 3.03
N GLY A 258 -4.15 6.31 3.92
CA GLY A 258 -3.08 5.31 3.92
C GLY A 258 -2.88 4.64 2.56
N PHE A 259 -3.95 4.48 1.79
CA PHE A 259 -3.90 3.92 0.44
C PHE A 259 -2.97 4.69 -0.52
N SER A 260 -2.64 5.96 -0.22
CA SER A 260 -1.66 6.73 -0.99
C SER A 260 -0.28 6.09 -1.06
N PHE A 261 0.12 5.34 -0.04
CA PHE A 261 1.38 4.58 -0.05
C PHE A 261 1.37 3.48 -1.12
N LEU A 262 0.27 2.74 -1.22
CA LEU A 262 0.13 1.69 -2.23
C LEU A 262 0.07 2.28 -3.65
N ILE A 263 -0.63 3.39 -3.83
CA ILE A 263 -0.65 4.12 -5.11
C ILE A 263 0.75 4.59 -5.50
N ALA A 264 1.50 5.16 -4.55
CA ALA A 264 2.85 5.66 -4.80
C ALA A 264 3.79 4.53 -5.23
N ILE A 265 3.81 3.42 -4.50
CA ILE A 265 4.74 2.31 -4.78
C ILE A 265 4.42 1.61 -6.09
N VAL A 266 3.15 1.42 -6.43
CA VAL A 266 2.72 0.86 -7.72
C VAL A 266 3.03 1.81 -8.86
N SER A 267 2.81 3.12 -8.67
CA SER A 267 3.17 4.13 -9.67
C SER A 267 4.68 4.21 -9.91
N LEU A 268 5.49 3.82 -8.93
CA LEU A 268 6.94 3.81 -9.01
C LEU A 268 7.47 2.53 -9.67
N PHE A 269 7.02 1.35 -9.24
CA PHE A 269 7.64 0.07 -9.60
C PHE A 269 6.83 -0.80 -10.55
N GLU A 270 5.59 -0.47 -10.83
CA GLU A 270 4.82 -1.18 -11.85
C GLU A 270 4.70 -0.38 -13.14
N THR A 271 4.36 0.90 -13.04
CA THR A 271 4.08 1.71 -14.23
C THR A 271 5.13 2.77 -14.53
N GLY A 272 6.02 3.08 -13.59
CA GLY A 272 7.04 4.12 -13.75
C GLY A 272 6.47 5.54 -13.94
N ARG A 273 5.22 5.79 -13.54
CA ARG A 273 4.58 7.12 -13.64
C ARG A 273 5.11 8.09 -12.61
N LEU A 274 5.53 7.60 -11.45
CA LEU A 274 6.24 8.36 -10.44
C LEU A 274 7.73 8.19 -10.71
N GLU A 275 8.48 9.29 -10.90
CA GLU A 275 9.90 9.23 -11.27
C GLU A 275 10.80 8.85 -10.10
N SER A 276 10.48 9.33 -8.90
CA SER A 276 11.20 9.02 -7.68
C SER A 276 10.33 9.20 -6.45
N TRP A 277 10.72 8.55 -5.34
CA TRP A 277 10.07 8.68 -4.04
C TRP A 277 11.09 8.58 -2.90
N GLY A 278 10.68 8.98 -1.69
CA GLY A 278 11.57 8.91 -0.54
C GLY A 278 12.79 9.83 -0.66
N GLY A 279 12.63 11.04 -1.20
CA GLY A 279 13.74 11.98 -1.41
C GLY A 279 14.68 11.54 -2.53
N GLY A 280 14.20 10.75 -3.49
CA GLY A 280 14.99 10.25 -4.62
C GLY A 280 15.79 8.97 -4.31
N VAL A 281 15.56 8.36 -3.15
CA VAL A 281 16.21 7.08 -2.78
C VAL A 281 15.64 5.93 -3.60
N LEU A 282 14.33 5.96 -3.89
CA LEU A 282 13.66 4.99 -4.74
C LEU A 282 13.42 5.61 -6.12
N ASN A 283 13.94 4.98 -7.16
CA ASN A 283 13.78 5.41 -8.55
C ASN A 283 12.77 4.53 -9.28
N ALA A 284 12.14 5.10 -10.31
CA ALA A 284 11.15 4.41 -11.12
C ALA A 284 11.71 3.17 -11.82
N ASP A 285 10.89 2.12 -11.83
CA ASP A 285 11.09 0.91 -12.63
C ASP A 285 9.70 0.39 -13.06
N LYS A 286 9.64 -0.70 -13.82
CA LYS A 286 8.38 -1.21 -14.39
C LYS A 286 8.26 -2.73 -14.29
N GLY A 287 6.99 -3.20 -14.23
CA GLY A 287 6.64 -4.59 -14.45
C GLY A 287 6.95 -5.54 -13.30
N HIS A 288 7.14 -5.04 -12.09
CA HIS A 288 7.47 -5.89 -10.94
C HIS A 288 6.28 -6.71 -10.42
N LEU A 289 5.04 -6.27 -10.68
CA LEU A 289 3.85 -7.07 -10.36
C LEU A 289 3.66 -8.27 -11.29
N ASP A 290 4.28 -8.28 -12.48
CA ASP A 290 4.19 -9.42 -13.40
C ASP A 290 5.08 -10.60 -13.00
N LEU A 291 6.02 -10.38 -12.08
CA LEU A 291 6.89 -11.42 -11.56
C LEU A 291 6.07 -12.56 -10.91
N PRO A 292 6.52 -13.82 -11.06
CA PRO A 292 5.79 -14.96 -10.51
C PRO A 292 5.51 -14.84 -9.02
N GLY A 293 4.24 -14.92 -8.63
CA GLY A 293 3.77 -14.86 -7.24
C GLY A 293 3.65 -13.46 -6.64
N MET A 294 4.02 -12.39 -7.37
CA MET A 294 3.93 -11.02 -6.84
C MET A 294 2.49 -10.54 -6.60
N PRO A 295 1.52 -10.78 -7.49
CA PRO A 295 0.13 -10.44 -7.20
C PRO A 295 -0.39 -11.05 -5.88
N GLU A 296 -0.05 -12.33 -5.63
CA GLU A 296 -0.44 -13.03 -4.40
C GLU A 296 0.28 -12.46 -3.17
N ARG A 297 1.56 -12.12 -3.27
CA ARG A 297 2.33 -11.48 -2.19
C ARG A 297 1.78 -10.11 -1.83
N VAL A 298 1.45 -9.29 -2.83
CA VAL A 298 0.82 -7.98 -2.62
C VAL A 298 -0.56 -8.12 -1.99
N ALA A 299 -1.40 -9.05 -2.47
CA ALA A 299 -2.71 -9.31 -1.87
C ALA A 299 -2.57 -9.81 -0.43
N ASP A 300 -1.60 -10.67 -0.12
CA ASP A 300 -1.35 -11.11 1.25
C ASP A 300 -0.83 -9.97 2.14
N ALA A 301 0.04 -9.11 1.64
CA ALA A 301 0.51 -7.93 2.36
C ALA A 301 -0.65 -6.97 2.70
N ILE A 302 -1.57 -6.73 1.75
CA ILE A 302 -2.81 -5.97 1.98
C ILE A 302 -3.63 -6.63 3.09
N ARG A 303 -3.86 -7.94 3.03
CA ARG A 303 -4.62 -8.69 4.04
C ARG A 303 -3.99 -8.59 5.42
N ARG A 304 -2.66 -8.78 5.52
CA ARG A 304 -1.92 -8.66 6.79
C ARG A 304 -2.03 -7.26 7.36
N GLY A 305 -1.89 -6.24 6.51
CA GLY A 305 -2.09 -4.84 6.90
C GLY A 305 -3.48 -4.61 7.48
N ARG A 306 -4.54 -5.09 6.84
CA ARG A 306 -5.93 -4.96 7.32
C ARG A 306 -6.16 -5.68 8.66
N ILE A 307 -5.52 -6.82 8.88
CA ILE A 307 -5.56 -7.53 10.17
C ILE A 307 -4.84 -6.72 11.26
N CYS A 308 -3.68 -6.12 10.94
CA CYS A 308 -2.93 -5.25 11.84
C CYS A 308 -3.76 -4.03 12.27
N ASN A 309 -4.41 -3.35 11.35
CA ASN A 309 -5.30 -2.20 11.59
C ASN A 309 -4.72 -1.15 12.54
N GLN A 310 -3.46 -0.78 12.33
CA GLN A 310 -2.71 0.18 13.13
C GLN A 310 -2.06 1.21 12.22
N ASP A 311 -1.92 2.44 12.69
CA ASP A 311 -1.11 3.44 12.01
C ASP A 311 0.38 3.14 12.25
N VAL A 312 0.92 2.24 11.44
CA VAL A 312 2.29 1.71 11.55
C VAL A 312 3.37 2.72 11.14
N MET A 313 2.99 3.77 10.39
CA MET A 313 3.96 4.79 9.96
C MET A 313 4.13 5.87 11.04
N TYR A 314 3.10 6.65 11.30
CA TYR A 314 3.21 7.82 12.18
C TYR A 314 2.53 7.62 13.54
N GLY A 315 1.81 6.51 13.72
CA GLY A 315 1.08 6.21 14.95
C GLY A 315 1.92 5.56 16.04
N ILE A 316 3.09 4.99 15.72
CA ILE A 316 3.87 4.15 16.62
C ILE A 316 5.25 4.76 16.90
N ASP A 317 5.61 4.88 18.19
CA ASP A 317 6.98 5.10 18.64
C ASP A 317 7.66 3.73 18.85
N TYR A 318 8.34 3.23 17.83
CA TYR A 318 8.97 1.90 17.85
C TYR A 318 10.07 1.78 18.90
N PHE A 319 10.71 2.87 19.30
CA PHE A 319 11.72 2.85 20.35
C PHE A 319 11.17 2.42 21.73
N LYS A 320 9.85 2.54 21.95
CA LYS A 320 9.20 2.00 23.16
C LYS A 320 9.15 0.47 23.19
N PHE A 321 9.33 -0.16 22.04
CA PHE A 321 9.27 -1.61 21.87
C PHE A 321 10.63 -2.23 21.59
N LYS A 322 11.70 -1.44 21.55
CA LYS A 322 13.04 -1.86 21.15
C LYS A 322 13.58 -3.05 21.95
N ASP A 323 13.21 -3.16 23.24
CA ASP A 323 13.66 -4.21 24.15
C ASP A 323 12.72 -5.44 24.17
N ARG A 324 11.62 -5.43 23.40
CA ARG A 324 10.72 -6.59 23.25
C ARG A 324 11.31 -7.61 22.28
N LYS A 325 11.13 -8.89 22.59
CA LYS A 325 11.49 -9.96 21.63
C LYS A 325 10.71 -9.78 20.36
N ILE A 326 11.36 -9.99 19.21
CA ILE A 326 10.72 -9.76 17.90
C ILE A 326 9.54 -10.69 17.68
N GLU A 327 9.60 -11.92 18.19
CA GLU A 327 8.53 -12.91 18.13
C GLU A 327 7.25 -12.48 18.85
N ASP A 328 7.37 -11.61 19.88
CA ASP A 328 6.23 -11.08 20.65
C ASP A 328 5.56 -9.88 19.99
N VAL A 329 6.23 -9.24 19.03
CA VAL A 329 5.77 -8.00 18.38
C VAL A 329 5.65 -8.11 16.86
N ARG A 330 5.97 -9.26 16.28
CA ARG A 330 5.88 -9.50 14.83
C ARG A 330 4.43 -9.41 14.35
N LEU A 331 4.24 -8.83 13.17
CA LEU A 331 2.94 -8.49 12.57
C LEU A 331 2.55 -9.46 11.45
#